data_d35dc74503947e3c31bb219c30483370
#
_entry.id   d35dc74503947e3c31bb219c30483370
#
_cell.length_a   1.000
_cell.length_b   1.000
_cell.length_c   1.000
_cell.angle_alpha   90.00
_cell.angle_beta   90.00
_cell.angle_gamma   90.00
#
_symmetry.space_group_name_H-M   'P 1'
#
loop_
_entity.id
_entity.type
_entity.pdbx_description
1 polymer ?
#
loop_
_entity_poly.entity_id
_entity_poly.type
_entity_poly.pdbx_seq_one_letter_code
_entity_poly.pdbx_strand_id
1 'polypeptide(L)'
;LGCLDGNNEWMTRCGYEFAGHPGEDGEKMLSLHGKASNLPASKVEVFLKNNRIHVRGRVEEKMFKFVNLEMVTDISTEIGSSSVRFDDILTNRGSNPQEFEIIYHANYGEPLLEKGSRFIAPVKSVTPFDERAVEELADYEVYYGPTKGYGETVYCMELHSGSDGRTTVMLQNSSASRGVAMSYNVDSLPFFTLWKNTDVGEKGYVTGLEPGSGYPYNRSVERERCRVKTISAGKAKHFHGEV
;
A
#
# COMPACT_ATOMS: atom_id res chain seq x y z
N LEU A 1 16.16 8.16 4.04
CA LEU A 1 14.91 8.30 4.76
C LEU A 1 13.75 7.52 4.12
N GLY A 2 14.02 6.77 3.05
CA GLY A 2 13.04 5.90 2.41
C GLY A 2 11.94 6.67 1.71
N CYS A 3 10.71 6.18 1.77
CA CYS A 3 9.58 6.76 1.03
C CYS A 3 9.19 8.18 1.49
N LEU A 4 9.69 8.66 2.63
CA LEU A 4 9.43 10.04 3.07
C LEU A 4 10.18 11.10 2.26
N ASP A 5 11.20 10.70 1.49
CA ASP A 5 11.93 11.64 0.65
C ASP A 5 11.10 11.97 -0.62
N GLY A 6 10.47 13.15 -0.62
CA GLY A 6 9.68 13.63 -1.75
C GLY A 6 8.33 12.93 -1.93
N ASN A 7 7.80 12.28 -0.90
CA ASN A 7 6.51 11.58 -0.96
C ASN A 7 5.35 12.57 -1.13
N ASN A 8 4.81 12.62 -2.34
CA ASN A 8 3.63 13.42 -2.70
C ASN A 8 2.63 12.62 -3.55
N GLU A 9 2.79 11.29 -3.61
CA GLU A 9 1.96 10.44 -4.42
C GLU A 9 0.63 10.14 -3.74
N TRP A 10 -0.43 10.06 -4.55
CA TRP A 10 -1.69 9.51 -4.09
C TRP A 10 -1.54 8.04 -3.66
N MET A 11 -0.84 7.23 -4.45
CA MET A 11 -0.58 5.82 -4.15
C MET A 11 0.90 5.48 -4.36
N THR A 12 1.61 5.31 -3.26
CA THR A 12 3.00 4.85 -3.26
C THR A 12 3.04 3.32 -3.25
N ARG A 13 3.92 2.74 -4.06
CA ARG A 13 4.28 1.32 -3.94
C ARG A 13 5.48 1.18 -3.03
N CYS A 14 5.25 0.77 -1.79
CA CYS A 14 6.31 0.43 -0.85
C CYS A 14 6.88 -0.93 -1.21
N GLY A 15 8.18 -1.05 -1.33
CA GLY A 15 8.84 -2.30 -1.74
C GLY A 15 10.11 -2.00 -2.56
N TYR A 16 10.61 -2.93 -3.41
CA TYR A 16 10.11 -4.29 -3.65
C TYR A 16 10.88 -5.36 -2.87
N GLU A 17 12.21 -5.16 -2.65
CA GLU A 17 13.02 -6.08 -1.84
C GLU A 17 12.47 -6.17 -0.42
N PHE A 18 12.07 -5.05 0.14
CA PHE A 18 11.47 -4.96 1.46
C PHE A 18 10.49 -3.77 1.54
N ALA A 19 9.55 -3.85 2.50
CA ALA A 19 8.65 -2.76 2.86
C ALA A 19 8.61 -2.62 4.40
N GLY A 20 7.76 -1.71 4.91
CA GLY A 20 7.52 -1.55 6.34
C GLY A 20 8.56 -0.73 7.09
N HIS A 21 8.62 -0.95 8.39
CA HIS A 21 9.41 -0.14 9.33
C HIS A 21 10.91 -0.25 9.09
N PRO A 22 11.66 0.86 9.26
CA PRO A 22 13.11 0.85 9.16
C PRO A 22 13.74 0.03 10.31
N GLY A 23 14.98 -0.37 10.14
CA GLY A 23 15.76 -1.07 11.16
C GLY A 23 16.64 -2.16 10.57
N GLU A 24 17.25 -2.93 11.45
CA GLU A 24 18.17 -4.00 11.07
C GLU A 24 17.43 -5.24 10.57
N ASP A 25 17.98 -5.87 9.54
CA ASP A 25 17.61 -7.19 9.04
C ASP A 25 18.92 -7.95 8.71
N GLY A 26 19.44 -8.69 9.68
CA GLY A 26 20.78 -9.26 9.63
C GLY A 26 21.85 -8.17 9.55
N GLU A 27 22.66 -8.19 8.49
CA GLU A 27 23.72 -7.20 8.26
C GLU A 27 23.21 -5.95 7.48
N LYS A 28 21.94 -5.90 7.12
CA LYS A 28 21.37 -4.78 6.35
C LYS A 28 20.63 -3.81 7.26
N MET A 29 20.85 -2.51 7.04
CA MET A 29 20.00 -1.45 7.56
C MET A 29 18.94 -1.13 6.53
N LEU A 30 17.69 -1.33 6.86
CA LEU A 30 16.54 -1.07 5.99
C LEU A 30 15.98 0.35 6.22
N SER A 31 15.63 1.03 5.16
CA SER A 31 14.91 2.30 5.22
C SER A 31 13.40 2.09 5.37
N LEU A 32 12.66 3.15 5.66
CA LEU A 32 11.20 3.08 5.70
C LEU A 32 10.64 2.73 4.32
N HIS A 33 9.79 1.70 4.27
CA HIS A 33 8.99 1.30 3.11
C HIS A 33 9.75 0.96 1.82
N GLY A 34 11.04 0.59 1.94
CA GLY A 34 11.82 0.16 0.78
C GLY A 34 12.32 1.31 -0.09
N LYS A 35 12.57 1.00 -1.36
CA LYS A 35 13.20 1.93 -2.31
C LYS A 35 12.33 2.28 -3.51
N ALA A 36 11.30 1.47 -3.79
CA ALA A 36 10.54 1.54 -5.03
C ALA A 36 9.96 2.93 -5.32
N SER A 37 9.44 3.61 -4.28
CA SER A 37 8.88 4.97 -4.40
C SER A 37 9.86 6.02 -4.88
N ASN A 38 11.16 5.83 -4.66
CA ASN A 38 12.22 6.79 -5.00
C ASN A 38 13.00 6.39 -6.26
N LEU A 39 12.64 5.26 -6.89
CA LEU A 39 13.28 4.81 -8.12
C LEU A 39 12.57 5.41 -9.34
N PRO A 40 13.30 6.09 -10.24
CA PRO A 40 12.70 6.61 -11.46
C PRO A 40 12.27 5.47 -12.39
N ALA A 41 11.14 5.64 -13.07
CA ALA A 41 10.74 4.72 -14.11
C ALA A 41 11.75 4.77 -15.27
N SER A 42 12.27 3.60 -15.68
CA SER A 42 13.19 3.48 -16.80
C SER A 42 12.50 3.56 -18.17
N LYS A 43 11.19 3.37 -18.21
CA LYS A 43 10.34 3.53 -19.38
C LYS A 43 8.94 3.96 -18.95
N VAL A 44 8.34 4.90 -19.68
CA VAL A 44 6.94 5.30 -19.54
C VAL A 44 6.31 5.39 -20.91
N GLU A 45 5.12 4.81 -21.06
CA GLU A 45 4.32 4.83 -22.28
C GLU A 45 2.89 5.28 -21.94
N VAL A 46 2.32 6.12 -22.80
CA VAL A 46 0.90 6.51 -22.72
C VAL A 46 0.22 6.10 -24.00
N PHE A 47 -0.90 5.39 -23.90
CA PHE A 47 -1.64 4.93 -25.06
C PHE A 47 -3.13 4.76 -24.78
N LEU A 48 -3.93 4.76 -25.86
CA LEU A 48 -5.36 4.49 -25.80
C LEU A 48 -5.61 3.07 -26.33
N LYS A 49 -6.37 2.27 -25.55
CA LYS A 49 -6.78 0.93 -25.96
C LYS A 49 -8.14 0.61 -25.34
N ASN A 50 -9.07 0.10 -26.15
CA ASN A 50 -10.41 -0.32 -25.70
C ASN A 50 -11.15 0.76 -24.91
N ASN A 51 -11.14 2.01 -25.39
CA ASN A 51 -11.72 3.18 -24.73
C ASN A 51 -11.13 3.51 -23.35
N ARG A 52 -9.92 3.02 -23.04
CA ARG A 52 -9.20 3.29 -21.81
C ARG A 52 -7.88 4.00 -22.11
N ILE A 53 -7.58 5.01 -21.33
CA ILE A 53 -6.27 5.66 -21.29
C ILE A 53 -5.38 4.82 -20.38
N HIS A 54 -4.22 4.45 -20.87
CA HIS A 54 -3.21 3.67 -20.14
C HIS A 54 -1.95 4.50 -19.94
N VAL A 55 -1.40 4.45 -18.74
CA VAL A 55 -0.04 4.88 -18.43
C VAL A 55 0.71 3.66 -17.93
N ARG A 56 1.69 3.22 -18.72
CA ARG A 56 2.51 2.06 -18.39
C ARG A 56 3.92 2.49 -18.03
N GLY A 57 4.40 2.08 -16.87
CA GLY A 57 5.73 2.36 -16.37
C GLY A 57 6.52 1.09 -16.09
N ARG A 58 7.85 1.20 -16.12
CA ARG A 58 8.76 0.14 -15.68
C ARG A 58 9.74 0.71 -14.66
N VAL A 59 9.77 0.11 -13.48
CA VAL A 59 10.69 0.43 -12.38
C VAL A 59 11.56 -0.78 -12.09
N GLU A 60 12.85 -0.57 -11.92
CA GLU A 60 13.82 -1.63 -11.71
C GLU A 60 14.58 -1.40 -10.41
N GLU A 61 14.39 -2.27 -9.43
CA GLU A 61 15.19 -2.29 -8.21
C GLU A 61 16.34 -3.27 -8.40
N LYS A 62 17.55 -2.72 -8.53
CA LYS A 62 18.75 -3.51 -8.80
C LYS A 62 19.86 -3.21 -7.80
N MET A 63 20.44 -4.26 -7.25
CA MET A 63 21.69 -4.22 -6.50
C MET A 63 22.58 -5.34 -7.02
N PHE A 64 23.75 -4.97 -7.53
CA PHE A 64 24.68 -5.92 -8.14
C PHE A 64 24.93 -7.14 -7.24
N LYS A 65 24.68 -8.36 -7.77
CA LYS A 65 24.72 -9.67 -7.10
C LYS A 65 23.61 -9.96 -6.07
N PHE A 66 22.80 -8.98 -5.65
CA PHE A 66 21.86 -9.18 -4.54
C PHE A 66 20.40 -9.09 -4.93
N VAL A 67 20.02 -8.07 -5.69
CA VAL A 67 18.61 -7.80 -6.06
C VAL A 67 18.51 -7.53 -7.55
N ASN A 68 17.49 -8.10 -8.19
CA ASN A 68 17.13 -7.78 -9.55
C ASN A 68 15.62 -8.00 -9.75
N LEU A 69 14.84 -7.04 -9.25
CA LEU A 69 13.39 -7.02 -9.33
C LEU A 69 12.94 -5.95 -10.33
N GLU A 70 12.00 -6.30 -11.19
CA GLU A 70 11.40 -5.39 -12.17
C GLU A 70 9.89 -5.35 -11.95
N MET A 71 9.35 -4.15 -11.77
CA MET A 71 7.92 -3.90 -11.77
C MET A 71 7.50 -3.26 -13.09
N VAL A 72 6.52 -3.87 -13.74
CA VAL A 72 5.77 -3.23 -14.83
C VAL A 72 4.40 -2.89 -14.29
N THR A 73 4.09 -1.60 -14.26
CA THR A 73 2.81 -1.06 -13.81
C THR A 73 2.01 -0.57 -15.01
N ASP A 74 0.73 -0.95 -15.09
CA ASP A 74 -0.23 -0.38 -16.04
C ASP A 74 -1.36 0.28 -15.26
N ILE A 75 -1.38 1.60 -15.23
CA ILE A 75 -2.47 2.38 -14.63
C ILE A 75 -3.43 2.77 -15.75
N SER A 76 -4.73 2.51 -15.57
CA SER A 76 -5.69 2.82 -16.63
C SER A 76 -7.02 3.33 -16.10
N THR A 77 -7.65 4.22 -16.88
CA THR A 77 -9.00 4.70 -16.64
C THR A 77 -9.83 4.67 -17.92
N GLU A 78 -11.09 4.34 -17.81
CA GLU A 78 -12.01 4.45 -18.94
C GLU A 78 -12.45 5.91 -19.14
N ILE A 79 -12.57 6.35 -20.37
CA ILE A 79 -12.99 7.72 -20.68
C ILE A 79 -14.41 7.94 -20.13
N GLY A 80 -14.55 8.97 -19.28
CA GLY A 80 -15.81 9.30 -18.61
C GLY A 80 -16.07 8.54 -17.30
N SER A 81 -15.18 7.65 -16.88
CA SER A 81 -15.25 6.95 -15.58
C SER A 81 -14.57 7.75 -14.48
N SER A 82 -15.00 7.53 -13.24
CA SER A 82 -14.34 8.00 -12.02
C SER A 82 -13.45 6.94 -11.37
N SER A 83 -13.25 5.79 -12.02
CA SER A 83 -12.41 4.72 -11.50
C SER A 83 -11.03 4.68 -12.17
N VAL A 84 -10.05 4.22 -11.41
CA VAL A 84 -8.67 3.98 -11.86
C VAL A 84 -8.33 2.53 -11.54
N ARG A 85 -7.77 1.80 -12.51
CA ARG A 85 -7.24 0.44 -12.33
C ARG A 85 -5.73 0.48 -12.32
N PHE A 86 -5.16 -0.40 -11.52
CA PHE A 86 -3.74 -0.73 -11.59
C PHE A 86 -3.56 -2.24 -11.80
N ASP A 87 -2.68 -2.56 -12.74
CA ASP A 87 -2.24 -3.92 -13.07
C ASP A 87 -0.72 -3.95 -12.98
N ASP A 88 -0.18 -4.59 -11.96
CA ASP A 88 1.23 -4.61 -11.66
C ASP A 88 1.80 -6.02 -11.80
N ILE A 89 2.97 -6.13 -12.43
CA ILE A 89 3.69 -7.38 -12.62
C ILE A 89 5.09 -7.23 -12.05
N LEU A 90 5.34 -7.82 -10.88
CA LEU A 90 6.66 -7.89 -10.26
C LEU A 90 7.39 -9.14 -10.72
N THR A 91 8.50 -8.99 -11.42
CA THR A 91 9.31 -10.07 -11.99
C THR A 91 10.66 -10.15 -11.32
N ASN A 92 11.07 -11.33 -10.90
CA ASN A 92 12.45 -11.60 -10.52
C ASN A 92 13.29 -11.84 -11.78
N ARG A 93 14.14 -10.87 -12.12
CA ARG A 93 15.08 -10.92 -13.27
C ARG A 93 16.43 -11.53 -12.89
N GLY A 94 16.61 -11.92 -11.64
CA GLY A 94 17.82 -12.58 -11.14
C GLY A 94 17.84 -14.07 -11.44
N SER A 95 18.96 -14.71 -11.10
CA SER A 95 19.20 -16.15 -11.29
C SER A 95 18.84 -17.01 -10.07
N ASN A 96 18.56 -16.38 -8.93
CA ASN A 96 18.19 -17.04 -7.68
C ASN A 96 16.79 -16.63 -7.23
N PRO A 97 16.10 -17.41 -6.37
CA PRO A 97 14.89 -16.97 -5.71
C PRO A 97 15.14 -15.66 -4.94
N GLN A 98 14.18 -14.72 -5.00
CA GLN A 98 14.27 -13.40 -4.38
C GLN A 98 13.10 -13.19 -3.44
N GLU A 99 13.38 -12.79 -2.20
CA GLU A 99 12.35 -12.28 -1.30
C GLU A 99 11.79 -10.96 -1.83
N PHE A 100 10.51 -10.73 -1.56
CA PHE A 100 9.87 -9.46 -1.85
C PHE A 100 8.77 -9.15 -0.83
N GLU A 101 8.51 -7.87 -0.67
CA GLU A 101 7.37 -7.31 0.03
C GLU A 101 6.79 -6.16 -0.80
N ILE A 102 5.48 -5.98 -0.75
CA ILE A 102 4.80 -4.86 -1.40
C ILE A 102 3.63 -4.38 -0.55
N ILE A 103 3.50 -3.06 -0.41
CA ILE A 103 2.34 -2.39 0.18
C ILE A 103 1.91 -1.29 -0.79
N TYR A 104 0.62 -1.25 -1.12
CA TYR A 104 0.01 -0.17 -1.90
C TYR A 104 -0.50 0.90 -0.95
N HIS A 105 0.32 1.89 -0.65
CA HIS A 105 0.05 2.93 0.32
C HIS A 105 -0.74 4.08 -0.33
N ALA A 106 -2.08 3.97 -0.33
CA ALA A 106 -2.96 4.97 -0.93
C ALA A 106 -3.39 6.00 0.11
N ASN A 107 -3.04 7.28 -0.15
CA ASN A 107 -3.21 8.39 0.77
C ASN A 107 -4.46 9.21 0.46
N TYR A 108 -5.25 9.51 1.49
CA TYR A 108 -6.47 10.30 1.39
C TYR A 108 -6.51 11.38 2.48
N GLY A 109 -6.83 12.60 2.06
CA GLY A 109 -6.98 13.77 2.91
C GLY A 109 -8.28 14.51 2.64
N GLU A 110 -8.31 15.78 3.00
CA GLU A 110 -9.43 16.66 2.66
C GLU A 110 -9.63 16.77 1.13
N PRO A 111 -10.87 16.92 0.66
CA PRO A 111 -12.13 17.10 1.39
C PRO A 111 -12.87 15.79 1.71
N LEU A 112 -12.29 14.63 1.44
CA LEU A 112 -12.92 13.33 1.73
C LEU A 112 -12.74 12.95 3.20
N LEU A 113 -11.53 13.16 3.73
CA LEU A 113 -11.22 12.94 5.13
C LEU A 113 -11.60 14.18 5.95
N GLU A 114 -12.51 14.02 6.90
CA GLU A 114 -12.98 15.06 7.81
C GLU A 114 -13.40 14.45 9.15
N LYS A 115 -13.68 15.26 10.16
CA LYS A 115 -14.23 14.76 11.42
C LYS A 115 -15.53 13.98 11.17
N GLY A 116 -15.57 12.72 11.65
CA GLY A 116 -16.70 11.82 11.46
C GLY A 116 -16.68 11.02 10.19
N SER A 117 -15.65 11.16 9.33
CA SER A 117 -15.40 10.23 8.23
C SER A 117 -15.23 8.81 8.77
N ARG A 118 -15.53 7.81 7.94
CA ARG A 118 -15.51 6.40 8.35
C ARG A 118 -14.72 5.54 7.37
N PHE A 119 -13.90 4.66 7.92
CA PHE A 119 -13.39 3.50 7.23
C PHE A 119 -14.44 2.38 7.28
N ILE A 120 -14.68 1.73 6.15
CA ILE A 120 -15.66 0.64 6.02
C ILE A 120 -14.99 -0.51 5.27
N ALA A 121 -14.99 -1.69 5.88
CA ALA A 121 -14.39 -2.88 5.28
C ALA A 121 -15.03 -4.15 5.85
N PRO A 122 -14.98 -5.29 5.14
CA PRO A 122 -15.43 -6.58 5.63
C PRO A 122 -14.35 -7.21 6.53
N VAL A 123 -14.11 -6.62 7.71
CA VAL A 123 -13.02 -6.98 8.63
C VAL A 123 -13.26 -8.37 9.20
N LYS A 124 -12.24 -9.25 9.07
CA LYS A 124 -12.18 -10.58 9.71
C LYS A 124 -11.47 -10.50 11.04
N SER A 125 -10.36 -9.74 11.10
CA SER A 125 -9.62 -9.47 12.32
C SER A 125 -8.95 -8.11 12.24
N VAL A 126 -8.80 -7.44 13.39
CA VAL A 126 -8.05 -6.20 13.55
C VAL A 126 -7.12 -6.33 14.73
N THR A 127 -5.87 -5.91 14.55
CA THR A 127 -4.84 -5.89 15.57
C THR A 127 -4.18 -4.51 15.57
N PRO A 128 -4.12 -3.83 16.73
CA PRO A 128 -3.38 -2.57 16.83
C PRO A 128 -1.89 -2.84 16.62
N PHE A 129 -1.21 -1.93 15.93
CA PHE A 129 0.21 -2.07 15.61
C PHE A 129 1.09 -1.91 16.86
N ASP A 130 0.74 -0.97 17.73
CA ASP A 130 1.45 -0.58 18.94
C ASP A 130 0.50 -0.19 20.08
N GLU A 131 1.06 0.22 21.21
CA GLU A 131 0.28 0.65 22.40
C GLU A 131 -0.58 1.88 22.12
N ARG A 132 -0.14 2.80 21.28
CA ARG A 132 -0.91 3.99 20.90
C ARG A 132 -2.19 3.61 20.16
N ALA A 133 -2.12 2.64 19.24
CA ALA A 133 -3.27 2.16 18.50
C ALA A 133 -4.27 1.39 19.37
N VAL A 134 -3.85 0.82 20.50
CA VAL A 134 -4.76 0.16 21.48
C VAL A 134 -5.74 1.16 22.08
N GLU A 135 -5.31 2.40 22.34
CA GLU A 135 -6.14 3.42 22.98
C GLU A 135 -7.40 3.77 22.17
N GLU A 136 -7.32 3.67 20.84
CA GLU A 136 -8.42 4.01 19.92
C GLU A 136 -9.00 2.78 19.19
N LEU A 137 -8.69 1.56 19.66
CA LEU A 137 -9.11 0.34 18.99
C LEU A 137 -10.64 0.19 18.91
N ALA A 138 -11.38 0.72 19.91
CA ALA A 138 -12.83 0.65 19.91
C ALA A 138 -13.50 1.49 18.81
N ASP A 139 -12.83 2.55 18.36
CA ASP A 139 -13.33 3.52 17.39
C ASP A 139 -12.40 3.64 16.15
N TYR A 140 -11.60 2.60 15.86
CA TYR A 140 -10.62 2.62 14.77
C TYR A 140 -11.22 3.00 13.40
N GLU A 141 -12.51 2.71 13.20
CA GLU A 141 -13.24 3.01 11.97
C GLU A 141 -13.58 4.49 11.79
N VAL A 142 -13.58 5.29 12.90
CA VAL A 142 -14.02 6.68 12.87
C VAL A 142 -12.83 7.61 12.91
N TYR A 143 -12.86 8.69 12.11
CA TYR A 143 -11.81 9.69 12.10
C TYR A 143 -12.20 10.89 12.98
N TYR A 144 -11.26 11.30 13.82
CA TYR A 144 -11.37 12.55 14.57
C TYR A 144 -11.07 13.74 13.65
N GLY A 145 -11.45 14.95 14.07
CA GLY A 145 -11.02 16.17 13.40
C GLY A 145 -9.54 16.45 13.62
N PRO A 146 -8.96 17.42 12.90
CA PRO A 146 -7.56 17.79 13.09
C PRO A 146 -7.25 18.06 14.57
N THR A 147 -6.32 17.30 15.14
CA THR A 147 -5.97 17.28 16.55
C THR A 147 -4.48 17.53 16.73
N LYS A 148 -4.11 18.68 17.30
CA LYS A 148 -2.70 19.03 17.50
C LYS A 148 -1.98 18.02 18.36
N GLY A 149 -0.85 17.51 17.84
CA GLY A 149 -0.04 16.51 18.53
C GLY A 149 -0.63 15.10 18.50
N TYR A 150 -1.53 14.83 17.53
CA TYR A 150 -2.05 13.49 17.32
C TYR A 150 -0.87 12.54 16.99
N GLY A 151 -0.69 11.52 17.83
CA GLY A 151 0.19 10.39 17.49
C GLY A 151 -0.52 9.50 16.47
N GLU A 152 0.16 9.18 15.38
CA GLU A 152 -0.40 8.26 14.38
C GLU A 152 -0.85 6.94 15.00
N THR A 153 -1.90 6.35 14.43
CA THR A 153 -2.38 5.02 14.80
C THR A 153 -2.41 4.12 13.57
N VAL A 154 -1.99 2.88 13.77
CA VAL A 154 -1.90 1.87 12.70
C VAL A 154 -2.63 0.59 13.13
N TYR A 155 -3.47 0.06 12.24
CA TYR A 155 -4.23 -1.15 12.46
C TYR A 155 -3.94 -2.17 11.37
N CYS A 156 -3.50 -3.35 11.79
CA CYS A 156 -3.24 -4.50 10.94
C CYS A 156 -4.48 -5.38 10.83
N MET A 157 -4.95 -5.67 9.63
CA MET A 157 -6.22 -6.34 9.39
C MET A 157 -6.10 -7.53 8.44
N GLU A 158 -6.89 -8.56 8.68
CA GLU A 158 -7.32 -9.49 7.65
C GLU A 158 -8.76 -9.18 7.26
N LEU A 159 -9.08 -9.31 5.97
CA LEU A 159 -10.40 -9.02 5.45
C LEU A 159 -11.06 -10.28 4.89
N HIS A 160 -12.39 -10.36 4.99
CA HIS A 160 -13.17 -11.33 4.23
C HIS A 160 -13.18 -10.95 2.75
N SER A 161 -13.23 -11.96 1.88
CA SER A 161 -13.36 -11.80 0.43
C SER A 161 -14.57 -12.56 -0.10
N GLY A 162 -15.01 -12.19 -1.30
CA GLY A 162 -15.95 -12.98 -2.07
C GLY A 162 -15.35 -14.32 -2.54
N SER A 163 -16.16 -15.14 -3.20
CA SER A 163 -15.74 -16.44 -3.75
C SER A 163 -14.70 -16.30 -4.87
N ASP A 164 -14.55 -15.12 -5.44
CA ASP A 164 -13.55 -14.75 -6.46
C ASP A 164 -12.24 -14.21 -5.87
N GLY A 165 -12.10 -14.23 -4.53
CA GLY A 165 -10.96 -13.69 -3.80
C GLY A 165 -10.94 -12.17 -3.70
N ARG A 166 -11.95 -11.44 -4.22
CA ARG A 166 -12.00 -9.97 -4.16
C ARG A 166 -12.55 -9.48 -2.84
N THR A 167 -11.95 -8.40 -2.35
CA THR A 167 -12.44 -7.61 -1.22
C THR A 167 -12.54 -6.14 -1.62
N THR A 168 -13.30 -5.36 -0.86
CA THR A 168 -13.43 -3.91 -1.06
C THR A 168 -13.40 -3.20 0.27
N VAL A 169 -12.58 -2.16 0.36
CA VAL A 169 -12.54 -1.22 1.47
C VAL A 169 -13.01 0.15 1.00
N MET A 170 -13.54 0.97 1.89
CA MET A 170 -14.05 2.28 1.55
C MET A 170 -13.68 3.31 2.63
N LEU A 171 -13.34 4.51 2.20
CA LEU A 171 -13.34 5.71 3.02
C LEU A 171 -14.55 6.57 2.61
N GLN A 172 -15.38 6.93 3.58
CA GLN A 172 -16.60 7.70 3.38
C GLN A 172 -16.55 8.97 4.24
N ASN A 173 -16.97 10.11 3.69
CA ASN A 173 -17.09 11.35 4.46
C ASN A 173 -18.22 11.28 5.51
N SER A 174 -18.23 12.22 6.44
CA SER A 174 -19.16 12.21 7.60
C SER A 174 -20.64 12.22 7.21
N SER A 175 -20.99 12.85 6.11
CA SER A 175 -22.37 12.94 5.61
C SER A 175 -22.78 11.76 4.72
N ALA A 176 -21.90 10.81 4.47
CA ALA A 176 -22.11 9.69 3.54
C ALA A 176 -22.47 10.10 2.09
N SER A 177 -22.14 11.34 1.72
CA SER A 177 -22.41 11.88 0.39
C SER A 177 -21.30 11.65 -0.62
N ARG A 178 -20.09 11.33 -0.15
CA ARG A 178 -18.88 11.06 -0.94
C ARG A 178 -18.10 9.93 -0.32
N GLY A 179 -17.42 9.17 -1.17
CA GLY A 179 -16.54 8.10 -0.74
C GLY A 179 -15.58 7.70 -1.84
N VAL A 180 -14.53 6.99 -1.46
CA VAL A 180 -13.66 6.24 -2.35
C VAL A 180 -13.69 4.79 -1.93
N ALA A 181 -13.78 3.88 -2.91
CA ALA A 181 -13.73 2.45 -2.68
C ALA A 181 -12.52 1.86 -3.40
N MET A 182 -11.78 0.99 -2.72
CA MET A 182 -10.65 0.26 -3.29
C MET A 182 -10.97 -1.23 -3.26
N SER A 183 -10.96 -1.85 -4.44
CA SER A 183 -11.16 -3.29 -4.61
C SER A 183 -9.87 -3.95 -5.06
N TYR A 184 -9.52 -5.09 -4.46
CA TYR A 184 -8.32 -5.85 -4.81
C TYR A 184 -8.51 -7.34 -4.48
N ASN A 185 -7.53 -8.19 -4.85
CA ASN A 185 -7.59 -9.63 -4.60
C ASN A 185 -6.74 -10.02 -3.38
N VAL A 186 -7.34 -10.67 -2.38
CA VAL A 186 -6.66 -11.08 -1.14
C VAL A 186 -5.69 -12.24 -1.35
N ASP A 187 -5.76 -12.99 -2.46
CA ASP A 187 -4.78 -14.05 -2.74
C ASP A 187 -3.39 -13.47 -3.05
N SER A 188 -3.36 -12.27 -3.63
CA SER A 188 -2.11 -11.56 -3.93
C SER A 188 -1.71 -10.57 -2.82
N LEU A 189 -2.70 -9.94 -2.16
CA LEU A 189 -2.53 -8.94 -1.11
C LEU A 189 -3.37 -9.35 0.12
N PRO A 190 -2.92 -10.36 0.89
CA PRO A 190 -3.74 -10.96 1.96
C PRO A 190 -3.90 -10.10 3.20
N PHE A 191 -3.10 -9.04 3.33
CA PHE A 191 -3.08 -8.19 4.52
C PHE A 191 -3.49 -6.77 4.17
N PHE A 192 -4.09 -6.10 5.12
CA PHE A 192 -4.51 -4.70 4.98
C PHE A 192 -4.04 -3.89 6.20
N THR A 193 -3.50 -2.72 5.93
CA THR A 193 -3.13 -1.75 6.96
C THR A 193 -3.99 -0.51 6.83
N LEU A 194 -4.56 -0.06 7.95
CA LEU A 194 -5.18 1.25 8.08
C LEU A 194 -4.24 2.14 8.88
N TRP A 195 -3.65 3.14 8.24
CA TRP A 195 -2.85 4.16 8.89
C TRP A 195 -3.66 5.44 9.03
N LYS A 196 -3.64 6.05 10.21
CA LYS A 196 -4.35 7.30 10.52
C LYS A 196 -3.39 8.32 11.10
N ASN A 197 -3.33 9.49 10.48
CA ASN A 197 -2.62 10.66 10.99
C ASN A 197 -3.55 11.88 10.90
N THR A 198 -4.26 12.16 11.98
CA THR A 198 -5.21 13.27 12.08
C THR A 198 -4.62 14.45 12.86
N ASP A 199 -3.33 14.75 12.66
CA ASP A 199 -2.65 15.93 13.23
C ASP A 199 -3.06 17.20 12.48
N VAL A 200 -2.41 18.32 12.74
CA VAL A 200 -2.69 19.63 12.15
C VAL A 200 -1.47 20.22 11.46
N GLY A 201 -1.71 21.13 10.50
CA GLY A 201 -0.67 21.92 9.85
C GLY A 201 0.34 21.07 9.08
N GLU A 202 1.62 21.31 9.28
CA GLU A 202 2.73 20.65 8.59
C GLU A 202 2.84 19.15 8.84
N LYS A 203 2.19 18.66 9.91
CA LYS A 203 2.16 17.22 10.23
C LYS A 203 1.08 16.45 9.50
N GLY A 204 0.24 17.17 8.75
CA GLY A 204 -0.74 16.61 7.85
C GLY A 204 -2.02 16.13 8.53
N TYR A 205 -3.07 16.02 7.70
CA TYR A 205 -4.36 15.41 8.04
C TYR A 205 -4.67 14.40 6.94
N VAL A 206 -4.26 13.16 7.16
CA VAL A 206 -4.20 12.12 6.11
C VAL A 206 -4.43 10.73 6.70
N THR A 207 -4.94 9.82 5.87
CA THR A 207 -5.03 8.40 6.18
C THR A 207 -4.51 7.57 5.02
N GLY A 208 -3.93 6.40 5.32
CA GLY A 208 -3.52 5.39 4.36
C GLY A 208 -4.48 4.21 4.33
N LEU A 209 -4.90 3.82 3.13
CA LEU A 209 -5.58 2.56 2.86
C LEU A 209 -4.59 1.65 2.13
N GLU A 210 -4.13 0.58 2.81
CA GLU A 210 -2.88 -0.07 2.42
C GLU A 210 -2.99 -1.59 2.31
N PRO A 211 -3.51 -2.13 1.19
CA PRO A 211 -3.38 -3.56 0.92
C PRO A 211 -1.92 -3.94 0.67
N GLY A 212 -1.49 -5.09 1.24
CA GLY A 212 -0.10 -5.52 1.17
C GLY A 212 0.11 -7.04 1.16
N SER A 213 1.32 -7.44 0.78
CA SER A 213 1.78 -8.83 0.89
C SER A 213 2.15 -9.22 2.33
N GLY A 214 2.33 -8.24 3.20
CA GLY A 214 2.62 -8.29 4.63
C GLY A 214 2.12 -7.02 5.30
N TYR A 215 2.39 -6.89 6.59
CA TYR A 215 2.13 -5.67 7.37
C TYR A 215 3.36 -4.74 7.38
N PRO A 216 3.24 -3.49 7.86
CA PRO A 216 4.34 -2.52 7.83
C PRO A 216 5.36 -2.73 8.97
N TYR A 217 5.54 -3.94 9.48
CA TYR A 217 6.62 -4.24 10.41
C TYR A 217 7.97 -4.32 9.68
N ASN A 218 9.07 -4.29 10.44
CA ASN A 218 10.38 -4.58 9.87
C ASN A 218 10.42 -5.97 9.23
N ARG A 219 11.14 -6.13 8.13
CA ARG A 219 11.20 -7.40 7.38
C ARG A 219 11.65 -8.60 8.23
N SER A 220 12.51 -8.40 9.23
CA SER A 220 12.90 -9.48 10.15
C SER A 220 11.67 -10.05 10.88
N VAL A 221 10.78 -9.17 11.37
CA VAL A 221 9.52 -9.54 12.02
C VAL A 221 8.56 -10.21 11.04
N GLU A 222 8.44 -9.67 9.83
CA GLU A 222 7.57 -10.24 8.79
C GLU A 222 8.07 -11.64 8.37
N ARG A 223 9.38 -11.85 8.32
CA ARG A 223 9.97 -13.16 8.03
C ARG A 223 9.72 -14.18 9.16
N GLU A 224 9.90 -13.81 10.41
CA GLU A 224 9.59 -14.65 11.57
C GLU A 224 8.11 -15.09 11.59
N ARG A 225 7.22 -14.23 11.12
CA ARG A 225 5.78 -14.48 11.03
C ARG A 225 5.37 -15.12 9.69
N CYS A 226 6.32 -15.57 8.86
CA CYS A 226 6.11 -16.24 7.56
C CYS A 226 5.31 -15.39 6.55
N ARG A 227 5.41 -14.06 6.61
CA ARG A 227 4.71 -13.16 5.70
C ARG A 227 5.56 -12.63 4.54
N VAL A 228 6.89 -12.68 4.66
CA VAL A 228 7.78 -12.38 3.52
C VAL A 228 7.57 -13.42 2.41
N LYS A 229 7.37 -12.94 1.20
CA LYS A 229 7.11 -13.77 0.03
C LYS A 229 8.38 -13.98 -0.81
N THR A 230 8.37 -15.01 -1.65
CA THR A 230 9.50 -15.32 -2.54
C THR A 230 9.03 -15.48 -3.98
N ILE A 231 9.81 -14.95 -4.91
CA ILE A 231 9.65 -15.15 -6.35
C ILE A 231 10.85 -15.96 -6.85
N SER A 232 10.60 -17.12 -7.47
CA SER A 232 11.65 -17.93 -8.11
C SER A 232 12.29 -17.17 -9.27
N ALA A 233 13.52 -17.54 -9.64
CA ALA A 233 14.23 -16.95 -10.78
C ALA A 233 13.39 -16.97 -12.06
N GLY A 234 13.30 -15.84 -12.74
CA GLY A 234 12.55 -15.67 -13.98
C GLY A 234 11.03 -15.75 -13.85
N LYS A 235 10.48 -15.85 -12.63
CA LYS A 235 9.02 -15.87 -12.38
C LYS A 235 8.51 -14.50 -12.00
N ALA A 236 7.18 -14.33 -12.07
CA ALA A 236 6.49 -13.09 -11.75
C ALA A 236 5.33 -13.30 -10.78
N LYS A 237 4.95 -12.23 -10.10
CA LYS A 237 3.71 -12.08 -9.32
C LYS A 237 2.88 -10.96 -9.92
N HIS A 238 1.56 -11.16 -9.93
CA HIS A 238 0.60 -10.21 -10.46
C HIS A 238 -0.21 -9.62 -9.31
N PHE A 239 -0.43 -8.31 -9.38
CA PHE A 239 -1.26 -7.56 -8.46
C PHE A 239 -2.24 -6.73 -9.26
N HIS A 240 -3.48 -6.71 -8.82
CA HIS A 240 -4.55 -6.01 -9.51
C HIS A 240 -5.47 -5.33 -8.51
N GLY A 241 -5.87 -4.10 -8.80
CA GLY A 241 -6.85 -3.38 -8.03
C GLY A 241 -7.53 -2.28 -8.83
N GLU A 242 -8.62 -1.78 -8.25
CA GLU A 242 -9.43 -0.70 -8.81
C GLU A 242 -9.88 0.24 -7.68
N VAL A 243 -9.81 1.53 -7.96
CA VAL A 243 -10.26 2.59 -7.05
C VAL A 243 -11.26 3.47 -7.78
#